data_d16053d07dd4103a3d342c3cf03bd614
#
_entry.id   d16053d07dd4103a3d342c3cf03bd614
#
_cell.length_a   1.000
_cell.length_b   1.000
_cell.length_c   1.000
_cell.angle_alpha   90.00
_cell.angle_beta   90.00
_cell.angle_gamma   90.00
#
_symmetry.space_group_name_H-M   'P 1'
#
loop_
_entity.id
_entity.type
_entity.pdbx_description
1 polymer ?
#
loop_
_entity_poly.entity_id
_entity_poly.type
_entity_poly.pdbx_seq_one_letter_code
_entity_poly.pdbx_strand_id
1 'polypeptide(L)'
;MLTALVLFLSGCDKENKLSPTEDLGIVDMFSPDENADPRVKAMYNDYGVWVRTYFSSIDELTNSILAEDAIVAMRGAENLEEEKIPEVLNYSEALLSNVSKEYANSFFPLEFFYVKQYGALYWIYPVKALGRSRLILMWPNTTDGAIPVTDPVNHYYQDSVLTSEVWRKLGSMIVARMEEPLKEFVAGGKAYDDGEAYEKLGNEYDKDEEAWKEENPDADDEDEDEVNSRPYVIKYKNAVAELCRNGGYITGGSSRSFEGDFSEWLRLLVMESYENIKKDYLDNSKSRALKYEIITKYFKEYGWDIQAAGNKYRTEFDKYKASLPDGD
;
A
#
# COMPACT_ATOMS: atom_id res chain seq x y z
N MET A 1 -67.88 -5.83 -27.71
CA MET A 1 -66.79 -5.35 -28.53
C MET A 1 -65.49 -5.37 -27.68
N LEU A 2 -64.74 -6.42 -27.80
CA LEU A 2 -63.49 -6.61 -27.06
C LEU A 2 -62.35 -6.23 -28.00
N THR A 3 -61.68 -5.13 -27.75
CA THR A 3 -60.53 -4.69 -28.54
C THR A 3 -59.26 -5.24 -27.88
N ALA A 4 -58.68 -6.24 -28.52
CA ALA A 4 -57.41 -6.85 -28.08
C ALA A 4 -56.28 -5.86 -28.30
N LEU A 5 -55.61 -5.46 -27.25
CA LEU A 5 -54.36 -4.70 -27.26
C LEU A 5 -53.19 -5.68 -27.48
N VAL A 6 -52.73 -5.78 -28.72
CA VAL A 6 -51.50 -6.55 -29.04
C VAL A 6 -50.33 -5.68 -28.69
N LEU A 7 -49.70 -6.00 -27.54
CA LEU A 7 -48.38 -5.48 -27.19
C LEU A 7 -47.31 -6.16 -28.07
N PHE A 8 -46.76 -5.41 -28.99
CA PHE A 8 -45.56 -5.80 -29.70
C PHE A 8 -44.38 -5.77 -28.70
N LEU A 9 -44.04 -6.94 -28.15
CA LEU A 9 -42.72 -7.20 -27.63
C LEU A 9 -41.81 -7.43 -28.86
N SER A 10 -41.41 -6.37 -29.54
CA SER A 10 -40.33 -6.41 -30.48
C SER A 10 -39.05 -6.65 -29.67
N GLY A 11 -38.57 -7.84 -29.86
CA GLY A 11 -37.46 -8.45 -29.17
C GLY A 11 -36.22 -7.58 -29.08
N CYS A 12 -35.45 -7.85 -28.09
CA CYS A 12 -34.04 -7.62 -28.11
C CYS A 12 -33.50 -8.24 -29.38
N ASP A 13 -33.24 -7.41 -30.36
CA ASP A 13 -32.39 -7.81 -31.49
C ASP A 13 -31.11 -8.33 -30.87
N LYS A 14 -30.69 -9.49 -31.33
CA LYS A 14 -29.45 -10.13 -30.97
C LYS A 14 -28.37 -9.03 -31.02
N GLU A 15 -27.89 -8.62 -29.87
CA GLU A 15 -26.63 -7.87 -29.81
C GLU A 15 -25.67 -8.65 -30.70
N ASN A 16 -25.25 -8.02 -31.81
CA ASN A 16 -24.18 -8.55 -32.60
C ASN A 16 -23.06 -8.87 -31.63
N LYS A 17 -22.60 -10.12 -31.63
CA LYS A 17 -21.41 -10.49 -30.87
C LYS A 17 -20.40 -9.40 -31.10
N LEU A 18 -20.09 -8.64 -30.03
CA LEU A 18 -19.02 -7.66 -30.08
C LEU A 18 -17.82 -8.42 -30.58
N SER A 19 -17.43 -8.19 -31.82
CA SER A 19 -16.13 -8.65 -32.29
C SER A 19 -15.13 -8.00 -31.34
N PRO A 20 -14.16 -8.74 -30.77
CA PRO A 20 -13.10 -8.12 -30.01
C PRO A 20 -12.58 -6.97 -30.88
N THR A 21 -12.57 -5.77 -30.35
CA THR A 21 -11.96 -4.61 -31.02
C THR A 21 -10.58 -5.08 -31.47
N GLU A 22 -10.23 -4.86 -32.73
CA GLU A 22 -8.86 -5.10 -33.19
C GLU A 22 -7.91 -4.52 -32.16
N ASP A 23 -6.85 -5.24 -31.85
CA ASP A 23 -5.83 -4.82 -30.91
C ASP A 23 -5.43 -3.38 -31.27
N LEU A 24 -5.85 -2.41 -30.45
CA LEU A 24 -5.60 -1.00 -30.72
C LEU A 24 -4.16 -0.60 -30.41
N GLY A 25 -3.27 -1.58 -30.18
CA GLY A 25 -1.89 -1.34 -29.76
C GLY A 25 -1.77 -0.69 -28.38
N ILE A 26 -2.86 -0.67 -27.58
CA ILE A 26 -2.85 -0.11 -26.23
C ILE A 26 -1.82 -0.83 -25.36
N VAL A 27 -1.64 -2.13 -25.56
CA VAL A 27 -0.62 -2.92 -24.84
C VAL A 27 0.78 -2.40 -25.20
N ASP A 28 1.04 -2.03 -26.44
CA ASP A 28 2.33 -1.51 -26.89
C ASP A 28 2.66 -0.13 -26.30
N MET A 29 1.63 0.65 -25.93
CA MET A 29 1.82 1.95 -25.27
C MET A 29 2.34 1.83 -23.82
N PHE A 30 2.21 0.65 -23.21
CA PHE A 30 2.59 0.37 -21.81
C PHE A 30 3.65 -0.73 -21.71
N SER A 31 4.50 -0.84 -22.72
CA SER A 31 5.60 -1.78 -22.77
C SER A 31 6.93 -1.05 -22.96
N PRO A 32 8.03 -1.60 -22.42
CA PRO A 32 9.35 -1.01 -22.63
C PRO A 32 9.77 -1.11 -24.11
N ASP A 33 10.50 -0.09 -24.56
CA ASP A 33 11.08 -0.04 -25.91
C ASP A 33 12.00 -1.23 -26.21
N GLU A 34 12.22 -1.52 -27.52
CA GLU A 34 13.14 -2.56 -27.96
C GLU A 34 14.58 -2.35 -27.43
N ASN A 35 14.97 -1.10 -27.21
CA ASN A 35 16.29 -0.71 -26.71
C ASN A 35 16.34 -0.50 -25.17
N ALA A 36 15.23 -0.77 -24.45
CA ALA A 36 15.20 -0.64 -23.00
C ALA A 36 16.20 -1.60 -22.33
N ASP A 37 16.62 -1.23 -21.12
CA ASP A 37 17.48 -2.07 -20.28
C ASP A 37 16.96 -3.51 -20.21
N PRO A 38 17.79 -4.54 -20.41
CA PRO A 38 17.36 -5.94 -20.32
C PRO A 38 16.64 -6.30 -19.01
N ARG A 39 16.99 -5.66 -17.90
CA ARG A 39 16.36 -5.88 -16.58
C ARG A 39 14.93 -5.34 -16.59
N VAL A 40 14.70 -4.16 -17.17
CA VAL A 40 13.36 -3.59 -17.33
C VAL A 40 12.46 -4.52 -18.16
N LYS A 41 12.99 -5.06 -19.27
CA LYS A 41 12.28 -6.04 -20.10
C LYS A 41 11.97 -7.33 -19.34
N ALA A 42 12.93 -7.81 -18.54
CA ALA A 42 12.73 -9.01 -17.73
C ALA A 42 11.61 -8.80 -16.70
N MET A 43 11.61 -7.67 -15.98
CA MET A 43 10.57 -7.34 -15.02
C MET A 43 9.20 -7.21 -15.69
N TYR A 44 9.13 -6.57 -16.85
CA TYR A 44 7.89 -6.47 -17.62
C TYR A 44 7.38 -7.84 -18.09
N ASN A 45 8.24 -8.66 -18.69
CA ASN A 45 7.86 -9.97 -19.19
C ASN A 45 7.43 -10.95 -18.08
N ASP A 46 8.10 -10.86 -16.92
CA ASP A 46 7.88 -11.79 -15.81
C ASP A 46 6.71 -11.36 -14.91
N TYR A 47 6.54 -10.07 -14.67
CA TYR A 47 5.63 -9.53 -13.66
C TYR A 47 4.57 -8.57 -14.22
N GLY A 48 4.63 -8.24 -15.51
CA GLY A 48 3.72 -7.26 -16.12
C GLY A 48 3.96 -5.82 -15.68
N VAL A 49 5.10 -5.53 -15.04
CA VAL A 49 5.40 -4.21 -14.47
C VAL A 49 6.50 -3.51 -15.27
N TRP A 50 6.17 -2.39 -15.88
CA TRP A 50 7.14 -1.55 -16.58
C TRP A 50 7.79 -0.57 -15.61
N VAL A 51 9.08 -0.73 -15.36
CA VAL A 51 9.88 0.20 -14.56
C VAL A 51 10.36 1.34 -15.42
N ARG A 52 9.96 2.57 -15.08
CA ARG A 52 10.27 3.80 -15.82
C ARG A 52 11.08 4.76 -14.96
N THR A 53 12.05 5.44 -15.61
CA THR A 53 12.97 6.38 -14.95
C THR A 53 13.03 7.73 -15.62
N TYR A 54 12.26 7.92 -16.70
CA TYR A 54 12.25 9.15 -17.49
C TYR A 54 10.84 9.47 -17.99
N PHE A 55 10.49 10.75 -18.02
CA PHE A 55 9.31 11.31 -18.66
C PHE A 55 9.68 12.51 -19.53
N SER A 56 9.01 12.67 -20.66
CA SER A 56 9.25 13.77 -21.62
C SER A 56 8.44 15.01 -21.28
N SER A 57 7.34 14.86 -20.57
CA SER A 57 6.47 15.96 -20.15
C SER A 57 5.79 15.65 -18.81
N ILE A 58 5.37 16.69 -18.12
CA ILE A 58 4.58 16.55 -16.88
C ILE A 58 3.27 15.80 -17.15
N ASP A 59 2.63 16.05 -18.28
CA ASP A 59 1.39 15.36 -18.66
C ASP A 59 1.60 13.84 -18.80
N GLU A 60 2.72 13.41 -19.39
CA GLU A 60 3.06 11.99 -19.46
C GLU A 60 3.19 11.35 -18.08
N LEU A 61 3.80 12.06 -17.14
CA LEU A 61 3.99 11.58 -15.77
C LEU A 61 2.68 11.59 -14.97
N THR A 62 1.90 12.67 -15.04
CA THR A 62 0.73 12.90 -14.19
C THR A 62 -0.55 12.29 -14.72
N ASN A 63 -0.63 11.95 -15.99
CA ASN A 63 -1.78 11.29 -16.62
C ASN A 63 -1.51 9.80 -16.77
N SER A 64 -2.35 8.97 -16.16
CA SER A 64 -2.41 7.54 -16.43
C SER A 64 -3.72 7.21 -17.16
N ILE A 65 -3.88 5.98 -17.65
CA ILE A 65 -5.10 5.52 -18.35
C ILE A 65 -6.37 5.81 -17.53
N LEU A 66 -6.28 5.78 -16.21
CA LEU A 66 -7.43 5.76 -15.31
C LEU A 66 -7.48 6.93 -14.33
N ALA A 67 -6.46 7.77 -14.29
CA ALA A 67 -6.36 8.86 -13.34
C ALA A 67 -5.44 9.99 -13.81
N GLU A 68 -5.66 11.18 -13.27
CA GLU A 68 -4.87 12.38 -13.50
C GLU A 68 -4.48 12.97 -12.13
N ASP A 69 -3.26 13.49 -12.00
CA ASP A 69 -2.85 14.29 -10.84
C ASP A 69 -2.70 15.76 -11.21
N ALA A 70 -3.82 16.48 -11.23
CA ALA A 70 -3.85 17.91 -11.55
C ALA A 70 -3.03 18.76 -10.58
N ILE A 71 -2.83 18.32 -9.33
CA ILE A 71 -2.04 19.07 -8.34
C ILE A 71 -0.56 19.05 -8.75
N VAL A 72 -0.04 17.90 -9.12
CA VAL A 72 1.36 17.77 -9.55
C VAL A 72 1.58 18.38 -10.91
N ALA A 73 0.60 18.32 -11.83
CA ALA A 73 0.65 19.07 -13.07
C ALA A 73 0.91 20.58 -12.86
N MET A 74 0.39 21.15 -11.76
CA MET A 74 0.62 22.54 -11.36
C MET A 74 1.91 22.76 -10.54
N ARG A 75 2.40 21.74 -9.85
CA ARG A 75 3.50 21.85 -8.87
C ARG A 75 4.84 21.35 -9.39
N GLY A 76 4.82 20.60 -10.49
CA GLY A 76 5.99 20.09 -11.16
C GLY A 76 6.50 18.74 -10.65
N ALA A 77 7.45 18.22 -11.40
CA ALA A 77 8.21 17.02 -11.06
C ALA A 77 9.58 17.09 -11.76
N GLU A 78 10.55 16.33 -11.27
CA GLU A 78 11.90 16.26 -11.85
C GLU A 78 12.22 14.82 -12.22
N ASN A 79 12.86 14.63 -13.38
CA ASN A 79 13.36 13.32 -13.80
C ASN A 79 14.41 12.77 -12.83
N LEU A 80 14.47 11.46 -12.73
CA LEU A 80 15.51 10.75 -11.98
C LEU A 80 16.90 11.07 -12.54
N GLU A 81 17.89 11.21 -11.69
CA GLU A 81 19.28 11.35 -12.08
C GLU A 81 19.80 10.01 -12.64
N GLU A 82 20.53 10.04 -13.77
CA GLU A 82 20.95 8.82 -14.48
C GLU A 82 21.79 7.88 -13.60
N GLU A 83 22.63 8.43 -12.73
CA GLU A 83 23.44 7.65 -11.78
C GLU A 83 22.61 6.87 -10.76
N LYS A 84 21.34 7.22 -10.57
CA LYS A 84 20.41 6.53 -9.66
C LYS A 84 19.64 5.38 -10.33
N ILE A 85 19.70 5.25 -11.64
CA ILE A 85 19.00 4.19 -12.37
C ILE A 85 19.38 2.78 -11.86
N PRO A 86 20.67 2.42 -11.66
CA PRO A 86 21.01 1.10 -11.13
C PRO A 86 20.39 0.81 -9.76
N GLU A 87 20.30 1.81 -8.88
CA GLU A 87 19.73 1.66 -7.54
C GLU A 87 18.22 1.32 -7.62
N VAL A 88 17.47 2.06 -8.42
CA VAL A 88 16.01 1.83 -8.56
C VAL A 88 15.70 0.52 -9.27
N LEU A 89 16.54 0.08 -10.21
CA LEU A 89 16.39 -1.23 -10.84
C LEU A 89 16.66 -2.35 -9.81
N ASN A 90 17.69 -2.23 -8.98
CA ASN A 90 17.95 -3.19 -7.90
C ASN A 90 16.79 -3.25 -6.90
N TYR A 91 16.25 -2.10 -6.51
CA TYR A 91 15.09 -2.04 -5.63
C TYR A 91 13.87 -2.74 -6.24
N SER A 92 13.56 -2.44 -7.51
CA SER A 92 12.43 -3.04 -8.22
C SER A 92 12.57 -4.55 -8.37
N GLU A 93 13.77 -5.04 -8.73
CA GLU A 93 14.04 -6.47 -8.81
C GLU A 93 13.90 -7.16 -7.45
N ALA A 94 14.42 -6.55 -6.38
CA ALA A 94 14.29 -7.10 -5.03
C ALA A 94 12.82 -7.17 -4.60
N LEU A 95 12.03 -6.12 -4.84
CA LEU A 95 10.60 -6.08 -4.54
C LEU A 95 9.85 -7.17 -5.32
N LEU A 96 10.00 -7.19 -6.65
CA LEU A 96 9.28 -8.11 -7.54
C LEU A 96 9.69 -9.56 -7.31
N SER A 97 10.96 -9.85 -7.01
CA SER A 97 11.43 -11.21 -6.72
C SER A 97 10.82 -11.83 -5.46
N ASN A 98 10.19 -11.04 -4.61
CA ASN A 98 9.47 -11.50 -3.43
C ASN A 98 7.97 -11.74 -3.67
N VAL A 99 7.50 -11.60 -4.91
CA VAL A 99 6.10 -11.79 -5.32
C VAL A 99 6.01 -12.92 -6.33
N SER A 100 4.92 -13.69 -6.35
CA SER A 100 4.69 -14.61 -7.45
C SER A 100 4.42 -13.85 -8.75
N LYS A 101 4.92 -14.35 -9.87
CA LYS A 101 4.68 -13.75 -11.19
C LYS A 101 3.21 -13.70 -11.53
N GLU A 102 2.45 -14.73 -11.18
CA GLU A 102 1.01 -14.82 -11.41
C GLU A 102 0.27 -13.72 -10.64
N TYR A 103 0.61 -13.51 -9.37
CA TYR A 103 -0.01 -12.47 -8.55
C TYR A 103 0.31 -11.06 -9.07
N ALA A 104 1.57 -10.80 -9.39
CA ALA A 104 1.99 -9.50 -9.89
C ALA A 104 1.28 -9.18 -11.22
N ASN A 105 1.26 -10.09 -12.18
CA ASN A 105 0.56 -9.91 -13.47
C ASN A 105 -0.94 -9.63 -13.30
N SER A 106 -1.58 -10.18 -12.26
CA SER A 106 -3.01 -10.01 -12.02
C SER A 106 -3.35 -8.71 -11.31
N PHE A 107 -2.52 -8.29 -10.34
CA PHE A 107 -2.92 -7.27 -9.37
C PHE A 107 -1.97 -6.08 -9.24
N PHE A 108 -0.72 -6.17 -9.70
CA PHE A 108 0.20 -5.04 -9.57
C PHE A 108 -0.10 -3.93 -10.60
N PRO A 109 0.30 -2.69 -10.33
CA PRO A 109 0.20 -1.61 -11.30
C PRO A 109 1.03 -1.93 -12.55
N LEU A 110 0.63 -1.35 -13.68
CA LEU A 110 1.33 -1.53 -14.96
C LEU A 110 2.71 -0.88 -14.95
N GLU A 111 2.88 0.20 -14.18
CA GLU A 111 4.08 1.00 -14.17
C GLU A 111 4.56 1.31 -12.75
N PHE A 112 5.88 1.13 -12.52
CA PHE A 112 6.62 1.75 -11.44
C PHE A 112 7.42 2.91 -12.03
N PHE A 113 7.12 4.13 -11.62
CA PHE A 113 7.73 5.33 -12.17
C PHE A 113 8.62 6.00 -11.13
N TYR A 114 9.92 6.00 -11.37
CA TYR A 114 10.91 6.61 -10.47
C TYR A 114 11.27 8.01 -10.93
N VAL A 115 11.22 8.96 -10.00
CA VAL A 115 11.47 10.38 -10.24
C VAL A 115 12.35 10.95 -9.13
N LYS A 116 13.08 12.02 -9.41
CA LYS A 116 13.83 12.75 -8.39
C LYS A 116 12.86 13.50 -7.45
N GLN A 117 11.83 14.12 -8.00
CA GLN A 117 10.83 14.87 -7.25
C GLN A 117 9.46 14.71 -7.89
N TYR A 118 8.43 14.61 -7.03
CA TYR A 118 7.01 14.59 -7.41
C TYR A 118 6.22 15.51 -6.50
N GLY A 119 5.75 16.66 -7.03
CA GLY A 119 5.18 17.76 -6.26
C GLY A 119 6.22 18.77 -5.81
N ALA A 120 5.80 19.80 -5.09
CA ALA A 120 6.66 20.88 -4.60
C ALA A 120 6.16 21.44 -3.25
N LEU A 121 7.09 21.97 -2.46
CA LEU A 121 6.82 22.58 -1.15
C LEU A 121 6.04 21.64 -0.23
N TYR A 122 4.85 22.03 0.23
CA TYR A 122 3.99 21.23 1.13
C TYR A 122 3.29 20.04 0.45
N TRP A 123 3.48 19.83 -0.88
CA TRP A 123 2.83 18.82 -1.69
C TRP A 123 3.86 17.87 -2.30
N ILE A 124 4.81 17.42 -1.50
CA ILE A 124 5.78 16.39 -1.90
C ILE A 124 5.21 15.02 -1.59
N TYR A 125 5.27 14.12 -2.55
CA TYR A 125 4.78 12.76 -2.41
C TYR A 125 5.91 11.75 -2.62
N PRO A 126 6.52 11.23 -1.54
CA PRO A 126 7.58 10.22 -1.64
C PRO A 126 7.14 8.95 -2.37
N VAL A 127 5.89 8.53 -2.13
CA VAL A 127 5.24 7.42 -2.83
C VAL A 127 3.81 7.82 -3.16
N LYS A 128 3.44 7.76 -4.43
CA LYS A 128 2.11 8.16 -4.91
C LYS A 128 1.51 7.07 -5.79
N ALA A 129 0.31 6.60 -5.43
CA ALA A 129 -0.52 5.82 -6.33
C ALA A 129 -1.30 6.75 -7.27
N LEU A 130 -1.21 6.55 -8.56
CA LEU A 130 -2.00 7.25 -9.55
C LEU A 130 -3.00 6.28 -10.19
N GLY A 131 -4.22 6.34 -9.69
CA GLY A 131 -5.22 5.33 -9.96
C GLY A 131 -4.74 3.94 -9.54
N ARG A 132 -5.10 2.93 -10.33
CA ARG A 132 -4.67 1.54 -10.13
C ARG A 132 -3.56 1.09 -11.10
N SER A 133 -3.04 1.99 -11.93
CA SER A 133 -2.13 1.64 -13.02
C SER A 133 -0.70 2.09 -12.82
N ARG A 134 -0.43 3.14 -12.04
CA ARG A 134 0.89 3.71 -11.89
C ARG A 134 1.25 3.96 -10.43
N LEU A 135 2.39 3.44 -9.99
CA LEU A 135 3.02 3.78 -8.74
C LEU A 135 4.20 4.71 -9.01
N ILE A 136 4.20 5.91 -8.42
CA ILE A 136 5.28 6.89 -8.56
C ILE A 136 6.10 6.89 -7.27
N LEU A 137 7.42 6.83 -7.40
CA LEU A 137 8.37 6.78 -6.31
C LEU A 137 9.41 7.88 -6.46
N MET A 138 9.54 8.72 -5.44
CA MET A 138 10.69 9.64 -5.34
C MET A 138 11.95 8.88 -4.97
N TRP A 139 13.06 9.27 -5.58
CA TRP A 139 14.35 8.66 -5.31
C TRP A 139 15.50 9.68 -5.36
N PRO A 140 16.41 9.74 -4.39
CA PRO A 140 16.36 8.97 -3.14
C PRO A 140 15.16 9.34 -2.30
N ASN A 141 14.72 8.44 -1.43
CA ASN A 141 13.68 8.74 -0.45
C ASN A 141 14.21 9.77 0.55
N THR A 142 13.48 10.89 0.70
CA THR A 142 13.82 11.97 1.64
C THR A 142 12.88 12.01 2.84
N THR A 143 12.14 10.93 3.10
CA THR A 143 11.22 10.85 4.23
C THR A 143 11.98 10.91 5.55
N ASP A 144 11.54 11.76 6.46
CA ASP A 144 12.09 11.85 7.81
C ASP A 144 12.04 10.48 8.52
N GLY A 145 13.10 10.12 9.21
CA GLY A 145 13.23 8.84 9.89
C GLY A 145 13.72 7.69 9.00
N ALA A 146 14.00 7.93 7.71
CA ALA A 146 14.66 6.94 6.88
C ALA A 146 16.07 6.66 7.40
N ILE A 147 16.40 5.38 7.61
CA ILE A 147 17.76 4.96 7.97
C ILE A 147 18.65 5.19 6.75
N PRO A 148 19.83 5.82 6.91
CA PRO A 148 20.76 6.01 5.80
C PRO A 148 21.14 4.66 5.17
N VAL A 149 20.93 4.53 3.87
CA VAL A 149 21.28 3.31 3.14
C VAL A 149 22.77 3.32 2.82
N THR A 150 23.49 2.35 3.36
CA THR A 150 24.94 2.22 3.18
C THR A 150 25.31 1.37 1.96
N ASP A 151 24.40 0.53 1.49
CA ASP A 151 24.59 -0.32 0.31
C ASP A 151 23.42 -0.13 -0.67
N PRO A 152 23.64 0.64 -1.76
CA PRO A 152 22.60 0.90 -2.75
C PRO A 152 22.00 -0.35 -3.42
N VAL A 153 22.71 -1.48 -3.38
CA VAL A 153 22.23 -2.74 -3.97
C VAL A 153 21.05 -3.32 -3.17
N ASN A 154 21.00 -3.05 -1.87
CA ASN A 154 20.03 -3.66 -0.96
C ASN A 154 18.99 -2.68 -0.40
N HIS A 155 18.76 -1.55 -1.04
CA HIS A 155 17.76 -0.55 -0.61
C HIS A 155 16.41 -1.14 -0.18
N TYR A 156 15.90 -2.14 -0.89
CA TYR A 156 14.62 -2.78 -0.57
C TYR A 156 14.57 -3.31 0.88
N TYR A 157 15.66 -3.91 1.35
CA TYR A 157 15.73 -4.46 2.71
C TYR A 157 16.20 -3.43 3.75
N GLN A 158 16.87 -2.38 3.35
CA GLN A 158 17.51 -1.41 4.26
C GLN A 158 16.62 -0.21 4.55
N ASP A 159 15.95 0.33 3.54
CA ASP A 159 15.00 1.43 3.71
C ASP A 159 13.60 0.90 4.06
N SER A 160 13.42 0.57 5.35
CA SER A 160 12.15 0.02 5.84
C SER A 160 11.01 1.03 5.78
N VAL A 161 11.30 2.34 5.86
CA VAL A 161 10.28 3.40 5.78
C VAL A 161 9.72 3.47 4.37
N LEU A 162 10.57 3.59 3.35
CA LEU A 162 10.16 3.59 1.95
C LEU A 162 9.44 2.29 1.59
N THR A 163 10.03 1.14 1.94
CA THR A 163 9.46 -0.18 1.59
C THR A 163 8.09 -0.38 2.25
N SER A 164 7.91 0.06 3.50
CA SER A 164 6.62 0.05 4.19
C SER A 164 5.57 0.88 3.45
N GLU A 165 5.92 2.09 3.05
CA GLU A 165 5.01 2.98 2.33
C GLU A 165 4.66 2.44 0.93
N VAL A 166 5.63 1.88 0.22
CA VAL A 166 5.42 1.22 -1.07
C VAL A 166 4.42 0.07 -0.94
N TRP A 167 4.60 -0.83 0.03
CA TRP A 167 3.67 -1.95 0.23
C TRP A 167 2.27 -1.49 0.64
N ARG A 168 2.17 -0.42 1.44
CA ARG A 168 0.89 0.16 1.82
C ARG A 168 0.15 0.72 0.59
N LYS A 169 0.84 1.45 -0.29
CA LYS A 169 0.26 1.97 -1.54
C LYS A 169 -0.08 0.83 -2.53
N LEU A 170 0.78 -0.17 -2.66
CA LEU A 170 0.48 -1.36 -3.47
C LEU A 170 -0.77 -2.09 -2.95
N GLY A 171 -0.95 -2.20 -1.63
CA GLY A 171 -2.15 -2.79 -1.04
C GLY A 171 -3.43 -2.10 -1.51
N SER A 172 -3.49 -0.77 -1.46
CA SER A 172 -4.62 0.02 -1.97
C SER A 172 -4.85 -0.21 -3.48
N MET A 173 -3.78 -0.24 -4.27
CA MET A 173 -3.89 -0.47 -5.73
C MET A 173 -4.35 -1.89 -6.07
N ILE A 174 -3.91 -2.89 -5.30
CA ILE A 174 -4.35 -4.28 -5.41
C ILE A 174 -5.84 -4.40 -5.11
N VAL A 175 -6.30 -3.82 -4.01
CA VAL A 175 -7.73 -3.82 -3.65
C VAL A 175 -8.58 -3.18 -4.73
N ALA A 176 -8.12 -2.08 -5.34
CA ALA A 176 -8.83 -1.43 -6.44
C ALA A 176 -8.95 -2.31 -7.71
N ARG A 177 -8.20 -3.40 -7.82
CA ARG A 177 -8.25 -4.39 -8.91
C ARG A 177 -9.01 -5.66 -8.56
N MET A 178 -9.31 -5.89 -7.29
CA MET A 178 -10.14 -7.02 -6.88
C MET A 178 -11.57 -6.83 -7.36
N GLU A 179 -12.16 -7.88 -7.90
CA GLU A 179 -13.58 -7.89 -8.30
C GLU A 179 -14.49 -7.78 -7.07
N GLU A 180 -14.14 -8.49 -6.00
CA GLU A 180 -14.86 -8.48 -4.73
C GLU A 180 -13.90 -8.50 -3.54
N PRO A 181 -14.26 -7.86 -2.42
CA PRO A 181 -13.53 -7.99 -1.17
C PRO A 181 -13.50 -9.44 -0.67
N LEU A 182 -12.47 -9.80 0.10
CA LEU A 182 -12.40 -11.11 0.76
C LEU A 182 -13.48 -11.17 1.86
N LYS A 183 -14.64 -11.75 1.57
CA LYS A 183 -15.85 -11.72 2.42
C LYS A 183 -15.61 -12.21 3.84
N GLU A 184 -14.89 -13.32 4.00
CA GLU A 184 -14.58 -13.91 5.32
C GLU A 184 -13.61 -13.02 6.11
N PHE A 185 -12.65 -12.39 5.43
CA PHE A 185 -11.71 -11.45 6.03
C PHE A 185 -12.42 -10.20 6.55
N VAL A 186 -13.33 -9.62 5.76
CA VAL A 186 -14.17 -8.48 6.17
C VAL A 186 -15.09 -8.87 7.31
N ALA A 187 -15.75 -10.03 7.23
CA ALA A 187 -16.69 -10.49 8.25
C ALA A 187 -16.03 -10.67 9.62
N GLY A 188 -14.76 -11.05 9.67
CA GLY A 188 -14.00 -11.20 10.91
C GLY A 188 -13.87 -9.91 11.73
N GLY A 189 -13.87 -8.75 11.07
CA GLY A 189 -13.77 -7.45 11.74
C GLY A 189 -15.08 -6.66 11.86
N LYS A 190 -16.12 -7.05 11.12
CA LYS A 190 -17.33 -6.24 10.94
C LYS A 190 -18.05 -5.80 12.22
N ALA A 191 -18.03 -6.62 13.26
CA ALA A 191 -18.64 -6.28 14.55
C ALA A 191 -17.93 -5.10 15.28
N TYR A 192 -16.76 -4.72 14.81
CA TYR A 192 -15.91 -3.66 15.39
C TYR A 192 -15.69 -2.48 14.42
N ASP A 193 -16.42 -2.45 13.30
CA ASP A 193 -16.27 -1.47 12.21
C ASP A 193 -17.45 -0.49 12.13
N ASP A 194 -18.26 -0.39 13.17
CA ASP A 194 -19.44 0.46 13.18
C ASP A 194 -19.16 1.97 13.36
N GLY A 195 -17.92 2.31 13.68
CA GLY A 195 -17.48 3.68 13.97
C GLY A 195 -17.92 4.19 15.36
N GLU A 196 -19.06 3.74 15.89
CA GLU A 196 -19.60 4.20 17.18
C GLU A 196 -18.65 3.93 18.35
N ALA A 197 -17.97 2.78 18.35
CA ALA A 197 -17.02 2.44 19.40
C ALA A 197 -15.83 3.40 19.43
N TYR A 198 -15.32 3.81 18.27
CA TYR A 198 -14.23 4.78 18.16
C TYR A 198 -14.68 6.20 18.49
N GLU A 199 -15.88 6.61 18.04
CA GLU A 199 -16.48 7.89 18.38
C GLU A 199 -16.67 8.01 19.91
N LYS A 200 -17.17 6.94 20.53
CA LYS A 200 -17.31 6.90 21.99
C LYS A 200 -15.98 7.04 22.71
N LEU A 201 -14.91 6.36 22.24
CA LEU A 201 -13.57 6.51 22.79
C LEU A 201 -13.02 7.93 22.60
N GLY A 202 -13.27 8.56 21.45
CA GLY A 202 -12.89 9.95 21.20
C GLY A 202 -13.59 10.90 22.20
N ASN A 203 -14.90 10.75 22.38
CA ASN A 203 -15.67 11.56 23.32
C ASN A 203 -15.23 11.34 24.80
N GLU A 204 -14.80 10.14 25.15
CA GLU A 204 -14.23 9.85 26.46
C GLU A 204 -12.84 10.49 26.62
N TYR A 205 -12.01 10.43 25.58
CA TYR A 205 -10.71 11.08 25.53
C TYR A 205 -10.82 12.59 25.76
N ASP A 206 -11.71 13.27 25.04
CA ASP A 206 -11.90 14.73 25.12
C ASP A 206 -12.31 15.12 26.55
N LYS A 207 -13.20 14.37 27.19
CA LYS A 207 -13.61 14.63 28.59
C LYS A 207 -12.47 14.41 29.59
N ASP A 208 -11.73 13.33 29.43
CA ASP A 208 -10.60 13.01 30.31
C ASP A 208 -9.46 14.05 30.12
N GLU A 209 -9.26 14.54 28.91
CA GLU A 209 -8.31 15.61 28.58
C GLU A 209 -8.71 16.93 29.23
N GLU A 210 -9.98 17.35 29.09
CA GLU A 210 -10.50 18.56 29.72
C GLU A 210 -10.31 18.53 31.26
N ALA A 211 -10.72 17.43 31.89
CA ALA A 211 -10.56 17.25 33.33
C ALA A 211 -9.09 17.29 33.76
N TRP A 212 -8.21 16.66 33.00
CA TRP A 212 -6.79 16.64 33.30
C TRP A 212 -6.15 18.04 33.17
N LYS A 213 -6.54 18.80 32.12
CA LYS A 213 -6.06 20.18 31.89
C LYS A 213 -6.53 21.16 32.99
N GLU A 214 -7.74 20.96 33.50
CA GLU A 214 -8.22 21.77 34.65
C GLU A 214 -7.35 21.53 35.91
N GLU A 215 -6.89 20.30 36.12
CA GLU A 215 -6.01 19.95 37.25
C GLU A 215 -4.54 20.31 37.02
N ASN A 216 -4.12 20.46 35.73
CA ASN A 216 -2.73 20.71 35.34
C ASN A 216 -2.62 21.91 34.38
N PRO A 217 -2.97 23.15 34.81
CA PRO A 217 -3.06 24.29 33.92
C PRO A 217 -1.72 24.76 33.33
N ASP A 218 -0.61 24.38 33.92
CA ASP A 218 0.76 24.75 33.51
C ASP A 218 1.45 23.65 32.70
N ALA A 219 0.72 22.60 32.29
CA ALA A 219 1.29 21.50 31.51
C ALA A 219 1.73 21.92 30.10
N ASP A 220 2.89 21.45 29.69
CA ASP A 220 3.46 21.75 28.37
C ASP A 220 2.87 20.81 27.30
N ASP A 221 2.12 21.36 26.35
CA ASP A 221 1.56 20.62 25.22
C ASP A 221 2.55 20.50 24.02
N GLU A 222 3.73 21.14 24.11
CA GLU A 222 4.75 21.09 23.06
C GLU A 222 5.72 19.89 23.23
N ASP A 223 5.81 19.33 24.46
CA ASP A 223 6.60 18.13 24.73
C ASP A 223 5.79 16.86 24.42
N GLU A 224 6.09 16.22 23.26
CA GLU A 224 5.41 15.02 22.82
C GLU A 224 5.58 13.84 23.79
N ASP A 225 6.70 13.70 24.46
CA ASP A 225 6.95 12.61 25.41
C ASP A 225 6.12 12.79 26.66
N GLU A 226 6.01 14.04 27.16
CA GLU A 226 5.15 14.38 28.28
C GLU A 226 3.68 14.12 27.92
N VAL A 227 3.20 14.63 26.79
CA VAL A 227 1.83 14.41 26.28
C VAL A 227 1.54 12.91 26.16
N ASN A 228 2.45 12.14 25.57
CA ASN A 228 2.28 10.70 25.38
C ASN A 228 2.23 9.89 26.70
N SER A 229 2.78 10.43 27.79
CA SER A 229 2.79 9.81 29.14
C SER A 229 1.52 10.10 29.95
N ARG A 230 0.66 11.01 29.53
CA ARG A 230 -0.54 11.42 30.25
C ARG A 230 -1.54 10.27 30.41
N PRO A 231 -2.19 10.14 31.56
CA PRO A 231 -3.06 8.98 31.87
C PRO A 231 -4.21 8.78 30.85
N TYR A 232 -4.82 9.88 30.39
CA TYR A 232 -5.92 9.82 29.43
C TYR A 232 -5.45 9.39 28.03
N VAL A 233 -4.25 9.81 27.61
CA VAL A 233 -3.62 9.38 26.35
C VAL A 233 -3.32 7.88 26.38
N ILE A 234 -2.73 7.39 27.48
CA ILE A 234 -2.44 5.97 27.69
C ILE A 234 -3.73 5.14 27.68
N LYS A 235 -4.77 5.62 28.40
CA LYS A 235 -6.09 4.96 28.45
C LYS A 235 -6.68 4.83 27.06
N TYR A 236 -6.70 5.92 26.29
CA TYR A 236 -7.20 5.94 24.92
C TYR A 236 -6.43 4.99 24.00
N LYS A 237 -5.09 5.05 24.00
CA LYS A 237 -4.24 4.16 23.21
C LYS A 237 -4.51 2.68 23.52
N ASN A 238 -4.66 2.33 24.80
CA ASN A 238 -4.95 0.96 25.22
C ASN A 238 -6.33 0.50 24.74
N ALA A 239 -7.36 1.35 24.84
CA ALA A 239 -8.71 1.03 24.37
C ALA A 239 -8.77 0.86 22.86
N VAL A 240 -8.10 1.73 22.09
CA VAL A 240 -7.97 1.60 20.63
C VAL A 240 -7.24 0.30 20.28
N ALA A 241 -6.14 -0.02 20.97
CA ALA A 241 -5.41 -1.27 20.74
C ALA A 241 -6.27 -2.50 21.02
N GLU A 242 -7.16 -2.44 22.00
CA GLU A 242 -8.11 -3.53 22.31
C GLU A 242 -9.16 -3.68 21.20
N LEU A 243 -9.75 -2.59 20.72
CA LEU A 243 -10.67 -2.63 19.57
C LEU A 243 -9.99 -3.22 18.34
N CYS A 244 -8.73 -2.83 18.05
CA CYS A 244 -7.97 -3.40 16.95
C CYS A 244 -7.76 -4.91 17.12
N ARG A 245 -7.39 -5.37 18.32
CA ARG A 245 -7.23 -6.81 18.59
C ARG A 245 -8.53 -7.57 18.37
N ASN A 246 -9.64 -7.04 18.86
CA ASN A 246 -10.94 -7.67 18.77
C ASN A 246 -11.46 -7.71 17.32
N GLY A 247 -11.24 -6.67 16.54
CA GLY A 247 -11.60 -6.57 15.11
C GLY A 247 -10.62 -7.27 14.16
N GLY A 248 -9.48 -7.73 14.68
CA GLY A 248 -8.44 -8.33 13.84
C GLY A 248 -7.67 -7.32 12.99
N TYR A 249 -7.70 -6.04 13.35
CA TYR A 249 -6.94 -4.97 12.68
C TYR A 249 -5.50 -4.89 13.19
N ILE A 250 -4.58 -4.53 12.29
CA ILE A 250 -3.16 -4.33 12.64
C ILE A 250 -2.98 -2.99 13.35
N THR A 251 -3.57 -1.93 12.79
CA THR A 251 -3.53 -0.57 13.34
C THR A 251 -4.93 -0.02 13.52
N GLY A 252 -5.08 1.07 14.27
CA GLY A 252 -6.35 1.79 14.42
C GLY A 252 -6.66 2.71 13.23
N GLY A 253 -7.76 3.44 13.32
CA GLY A 253 -8.11 4.48 12.36
C GLY A 253 -8.47 3.95 10.96
N SER A 254 -7.69 4.33 9.96
CA SER A 254 -7.97 4.01 8.54
C SER A 254 -7.95 2.52 8.20
N SER A 255 -7.37 1.68 9.07
CA SER A 255 -7.31 0.23 8.83
C SER A 255 -8.67 -0.47 8.96
N ARG A 256 -9.73 0.22 9.34
CA ARG A 256 -11.09 -0.33 9.46
C ARG A 256 -11.79 -0.57 8.12
N SER A 257 -11.44 0.18 7.07
CA SER A 257 -11.91 -0.13 5.72
C SER A 257 -11.25 -1.40 5.20
N PHE A 258 -11.90 -2.12 4.28
CA PHE A 258 -11.26 -3.30 3.65
C PHE A 258 -9.94 -2.94 3.00
N GLU A 259 -9.86 -1.81 2.30
CA GLU A 259 -8.63 -1.33 1.66
C GLU A 259 -7.51 -1.09 2.69
N GLY A 260 -7.81 -0.36 3.75
CA GLY A 260 -6.82 -0.07 4.80
C GLY A 260 -6.38 -1.33 5.54
N ASP A 261 -7.33 -2.18 5.92
CA ASP A 261 -7.05 -3.44 6.65
C ASP A 261 -6.22 -4.40 5.80
N PHE A 262 -6.60 -4.61 4.54
CA PHE A 262 -5.84 -5.43 3.60
C PHE A 262 -4.42 -4.89 3.38
N SER A 263 -4.28 -3.58 3.19
CA SER A 263 -2.99 -2.92 2.96
C SER A 263 -2.04 -3.06 4.15
N GLU A 264 -2.55 -2.93 5.38
CA GLU A 264 -1.76 -3.10 6.59
C GLU A 264 -1.36 -4.58 6.81
N TRP A 265 -2.26 -5.53 6.53
CA TRP A 265 -1.93 -6.95 6.57
C TRP A 265 -0.91 -7.34 5.50
N LEU A 266 -1.07 -6.86 4.26
CA LEU A 266 -0.11 -7.08 3.19
C LEU A 266 1.28 -6.58 3.60
N ARG A 267 1.38 -5.33 4.04
CA ARG A 267 2.62 -4.72 4.51
C ARG A 267 3.27 -5.54 5.63
N LEU A 268 2.49 -5.92 6.64
CA LEU A 268 2.99 -6.72 7.75
C LEU A 268 3.54 -8.06 7.27
N LEU A 269 2.79 -8.78 6.42
CA LEU A 269 3.15 -10.12 5.95
C LEU A 269 4.41 -10.13 5.07
N VAL A 270 4.65 -9.08 4.28
CA VAL A 270 5.83 -9.02 3.39
C VAL A 270 7.08 -8.48 4.06
N MET A 271 6.95 -7.85 5.24
CA MET A 271 8.07 -7.20 5.92
C MET A 271 8.44 -7.84 7.26
N GLU A 272 7.59 -8.74 7.78
CA GLU A 272 7.79 -9.28 9.11
C GLU A 272 7.87 -10.80 9.13
N SER A 273 8.67 -11.36 10.04
CA SER A 273 8.78 -12.80 10.23
C SER A 273 7.51 -13.39 10.84
N TYR A 274 7.23 -14.64 10.49
CA TYR A 274 6.12 -15.38 11.14
C TYR A 274 6.23 -15.41 12.66
N GLU A 275 7.43 -15.55 13.19
CA GLU A 275 7.66 -15.62 14.63
C GLU A 275 7.26 -14.34 15.34
N ASN A 276 7.63 -13.18 14.76
CA ASN A 276 7.25 -11.88 15.29
C ASN A 276 5.73 -11.64 15.13
N ILE A 277 5.19 -11.93 13.93
CA ILE A 277 3.74 -11.82 13.69
C ILE A 277 2.97 -12.69 14.70
N LYS A 278 3.39 -13.93 14.88
CA LYS A 278 2.76 -14.85 15.84
C LYS A 278 2.77 -14.27 17.24
N LYS A 279 3.93 -13.87 17.72
CA LYS A 279 4.13 -13.35 19.08
C LYS A 279 3.35 -12.05 19.32
N ASP A 280 3.46 -11.10 18.39
CA ASP A 280 3.00 -9.72 18.62
C ASP A 280 1.52 -9.51 18.22
N TYR A 281 1.00 -10.37 17.33
CA TYR A 281 -0.35 -10.20 16.78
C TYR A 281 -1.27 -11.42 16.95
N LEU A 282 -0.81 -12.66 16.67
CA LEU A 282 -1.71 -13.81 16.62
C LEU A 282 -1.98 -14.43 17.98
N ASP A 283 -0.97 -14.59 18.82
CA ASP A 283 -1.10 -15.24 20.14
C ASP A 283 -2.03 -14.46 21.08
N ASN A 284 -2.25 -13.18 20.84
CA ASN A 284 -3.08 -12.32 21.67
C ASN A 284 -4.46 -11.96 21.04
N SER A 285 -4.78 -12.48 19.85
CA SER A 285 -6.03 -12.14 19.14
C SER A 285 -6.50 -13.26 18.22
N LYS A 286 -7.64 -13.87 18.55
CA LYS A 286 -8.28 -14.88 17.69
C LYS A 286 -8.73 -14.31 16.35
N SER A 287 -9.16 -13.05 16.33
CA SER A 287 -9.59 -12.38 15.10
C SER A 287 -8.42 -12.13 14.15
N ARG A 288 -7.26 -11.74 14.70
CA ARG A 288 -6.02 -11.62 13.91
C ARG A 288 -5.54 -12.96 13.39
N ALA A 289 -5.57 -14.00 14.22
CA ALA A 289 -5.20 -15.36 13.79
C ALA A 289 -6.10 -15.83 12.64
N LEU A 290 -7.41 -15.62 12.72
CA LEU A 290 -8.35 -15.95 11.65
C LEU A 290 -8.04 -15.16 10.36
N LYS A 291 -7.85 -13.85 10.46
CA LYS A 291 -7.51 -13.01 9.27
C LYS A 291 -6.19 -13.42 8.64
N TYR A 292 -5.19 -13.76 9.45
CA TYR A 292 -3.91 -14.27 8.98
C TYR A 292 -4.10 -15.54 8.13
N GLU A 293 -4.89 -16.52 8.61
CA GLU A 293 -5.17 -17.75 7.86
C GLU A 293 -5.87 -17.46 6.53
N ILE A 294 -6.87 -16.58 6.54
CA ILE A 294 -7.62 -16.23 5.33
C ILE A 294 -6.73 -15.54 4.30
N ILE A 295 -5.97 -14.53 4.71
CA ILE A 295 -5.16 -13.72 3.78
C ILE A 295 -3.96 -14.50 3.24
N THR A 296 -3.31 -15.33 4.05
CA THR A 296 -2.19 -16.17 3.60
C THR A 296 -2.67 -17.28 2.66
N LYS A 297 -3.85 -17.85 2.91
CA LYS A 297 -4.49 -18.79 1.98
C LYS A 297 -4.80 -18.12 0.63
N TYR A 298 -5.36 -16.91 0.66
CA TYR A 298 -5.64 -16.14 -0.56
C TYR A 298 -4.40 -15.96 -1.42
N PHE A 299 -3.27 -15.49 -0.85
CA PHE A 299 -2.03 -15.33 -1.62
C PHE A 299 -1.49 -16.65 -2.16
N LYS A 300 -1.63 -17.73 -1.38
CA LYS A 300 -1.18 -19.06 -1.80
C LYS A 300 -1.96 -19.60 -3.00
N GLU A 301 -3.23 -19.24 -3.19
CA GLU A 301 -4.04 -19.59 -4.36
C GLU A 301 -3.45 -19.01 -5.66
N TYR A 302 -2.68 -17.92 -5.58
CA TYR A 302 -1.92 -17.33 -6.69
C TYR A 302 -0.42 -17.72 -6.67
N GLY A 303 -0.08 -18.83 -6.02
CA GLY A 303 1.29 -19.32 -5.94
C GLY A 303 2.26 -18.43 -5.13
N TRP A 304 1.74 -17.49 -4.33
CA TRP A 304 2.58 -16.59 -3.53
C TRP A 304 2.65 -17.02 -2.06
N ASP A 305 3.82 -17.55 -1.66
CA ASP A 305 4.13 -17.74 -0.24
C ASP A 305 4.58 -16.40 0.36
N ILE A 306 3.59 -15.58 0.70
CA ILE A 306 3.83 -14.22 1.20
C ILE A 306 4.60 -14.24 2.55
N GLN A 307 4.38 -15.27 3.39
CA GLN A 307 5.08 -15.35 4.66
C GLN A 307 6.56 -15.72 4.48
N ALA A 308 6.89 -16.51 3.46
CA ALA A 308 8.30 -16.76 3.12
C ALA A 308 8.98 -15.46 2.65
N ALA A 309 8.28 -14.59 1.92
CA ALA A 309 8.78 -13.27 1.55
C ALA A 309 9.07 -12.40 2.78
N GLY A 310 8.15 -12.36 3.75
CA GLY A 310 8.33 -11.61 5.01
C GLY A 310 9.47 -12.15 5.86
N ASN A 311 9.59 -13.46 5.99
CA ASN A 311 10.71 -14.09 6.71
C ASN A 311 12.06 -13.70 6.09
N LYS A 312 12.14 -13.70 4.75
CA LYS A 312 13.34 -13.26 4.01
C LYS A 312 13.62 -11.78 4.25
N TYR A 313 12.59 -10.93 4.10
CA TYR A 313 12.74 -9.49 4.33
C TYR A 313 13.30 -9.22 5.72
N ARG A 314 12.68 -9.77 6.76
CA ARG A 314 13.10 -9.57 8.15
C ARG A 314 14.53 -10.06 8.40
N THR A 315 14.90 -11.22 7.86
CA THR A 315 16.25 -11.75 7.97
C THR A 315 17.30 -10.80 7.38
N GLU A 316 17.06 -10.26 6.18
CA GLU A 316 17.98 -9.33 5.52
C GLU A 316 18.02 -7.97 6.24
N PHE A 317 16.89 -7.47 6.71
CA PHE A 317 16.81 -6.23 7.49
C PHE A 317 17.56 -6.35 8.83
N ASP A 318 17.40 -7.45 9.56
CA ASP A 318 18.10 -7.66 10.84
C ASP A 318 19.62 -7.80 10.65
N LYS A 319 20.07 -8.45 9.57
CA LYS A 319 21.50 -8.47 9.20
C LYS A 319 22.02 -7.06 8.95
N TYR A 320 21.25 -6.24 8.22
CA TYR A 320 21.61 -4.85 7.97
C TYR A 320 21.72 -4.06 9.28
N LYS A 321 20.68 -4.12 10.13
CA LYS A 321 20.69 -3.43 11.43
C LYS A 321 21.88 -3.83 12.30
N ALA A 322 22.24 -5.13 12.32
CA ALA A 322 23.38 -5.62 13.06
C ALA A 322 24.76 -5.16 12.47
N SER A 323 24.77 -4.67 11.23
CA SER A 323 25.97 -4.14 10.58
C SER A 323 26.19 -2.64 10.81
N LEU A 324 25.19 -1.93 11.34
CA LEU A 324 25.29 -0.52 11.66
C LEU A 324 26.18 -0.32 12.88
N PRO A 325 26.98 0.78 12.95
CA PRO A 325 27.73 1.13 14.15
C PRO A 325 26.81 1.28 15.37
N ASP A 326 27.26 0.82 16.52
CA ASP A 326 26.55 1.03 17.78
C ASP A 326 26.40 2.55 18.02
N GLY A 327 25.18 3.07 17.92
CA GLY A 327 24.91 4.45 18.27
C GLY A 327 23.96 5.25 17.35
N ASP A 328 23.37 4.63 16.31
CA ASP A 328 22.35 5.29 15.45
C ASP A 328 20.95 4.67 15.62
#